data_bd6354c0504bf6bab241f88cc41f4a22
#
_entry.id   bd6354c0504bf6bab241f88cc41f4a22
#
_cell.length_a   1.000
_cell.length_b   1.000
_cell.length_c   1.000
_cell.angle_alpha   90.00
_cell.angle_beta   90.00
_cell.angle_gamma   90.00
#
_symmetry.space_group_name_H-M   'P 1'
#
loop_
_entity.id
_entity.type
_entity.pdbx_description
1 polymer ?
#
loop_
_entity_poly.entity_id
_entity_poly.type
_entity_poly.pdbx_seq_one_letter_code
_entity_poly.pdbx_strand_id
1 'polypeptide(L)'
;PTARVASLPSPPPSSSSSSSSSSSLFSSSSRQFHGFLLPRAKRGGNCRIRSNNNIRIYAADIDNYVKNVASVETQVPLKICWQLWQDRTRIPNWMPWIAKVEYDDKDRTKTKWILETEQFGQKLQFSWTAKDLEPVEYERIAWKSEDGLRNRGSVTFKEVGNNNTKIEMMIEYEVPAVLKPVGELVSPLVGSIIGKDLERFDEFARKVEKQLLKK
;
A
#
# COMPACT_ATOMS: atom_id res chain seq x y z
N PRO A 1 47.97 -6.04 -37.05
CA PRO A 1 46.58 -5.99 -37.47
C PRO A 1 45.82 -5.03 -36.57
N THR A 2 45.54 -3.87 -37.17
CA THR A 2 44.89 -2.71 -36.54
C THR A 2 43.37 -2.89 -36.49
N ALA A 3 42.80 -2.88 -35.28
CA ALA A 3 41.34 -2.89 -35.12
C ALA A 3 40.76 -1.50 -35.36
N ARG A 4 39.80 -1.45 -36.29
CA ARG A 4 39.00 -0.24 -36.61
C ARG A 4 37.97 0.02 -35.49
N VAL A 5 38.01 1.22 -34.92
CA VAL A 5 36.99 1.77 -34.03
C VAL A 5 35.82 2.24 -34.91
N ALA A 6 34.63 1.69 -34.71
CA ALA A 6 33.41 2.16 -35.37
C ALA A 6 32.77 3.27 -34.53
N SER A 7 32.54 4.43 -35.18
CA SER A 7 31.89 5.61 -34.61
C SER A 7 30.39 5.43 -34.52
N LEU A 8 29.79 5.82 -33.40
CA LEU A 8 28.35 5.87 -33.16
C LEU A 8 27.70 7.09 -33.78
N PRO A 9 26.49 7.03 -34.34
CA PRO A 9 25.80 8.19 -34.92
C PRO A 9 25.13 9.05 -33.83
N SER A 10 25.15 10.36 -34.08
CA SER A 10 24.57 11.41 -33.22
C SER A 10 23.03 11.41 -33.25
N PRO A 11 22.36 11.84 -32.17
CA PRO A 11 20.89 11.95 -32.12
C PRO A 11 20.38 13.20 -32.88
N PRO A 12 19.10 13.16 -33.37
CA PRO A 12 18.49 14.27 -34.07
C PRO A 12 18.03 15.41 -33.16
N PRO A 13 17.85 16.64 -33.66
CA PRO A 13 17.49 17.80 -32.85
C PRO A 13 16.00 17.82 -32.47
N SER A 14 15.72 18.29 -31.26
CA SER A 14 14.39 18.53 -30.72
C SER A 14 13.70 19.74 -31.40
N SER A 15 12.51 19.53 -31.96
CA SER A 15 11.62 20.58 -32.46
C SER A 15 10.77 21.17 -31.32
N SER A 16 10.94 22.47 -31.09
CA SER A 16 10.09 23.30 -30.24
C SER A 16 8.82 23.69 -31.02
N SER A 17 7.64 23.39 -30.51
CA SER A 17 6.37 23.94 -30.95
C SER A 17 5.74 24.79 -29.85
N SER A 18 5.73 26.07 -30.07
CA SER A 18 4.96 27.10 -29.37
C SER A 18 3.48 26.96 -29.72
N SER A 19 2.60 26.95 -28.72
CA SER A 19 1.18 27.19 -28.93
C SER A 19 0.64 28.21 -27.92
N SER A 20 0.03 29.19 -28.51
CA SER A 20 -0.55 30.41 -28.05
C SER A 20 -1.73 30.28 -27.09
N SER A 21 -1.73 31.18 -26.11
CA SER A 21 -2.81 31.55 -25.21
C SER A 21 -4.07 32.03 -25.95
N SER A 22 -5.23 31.56 -25.51
CA SER A 22 -6.52 32.23 -25.72
C SER A 22 -7.28 32.33 -24.40
N SER A 23 -7.33 33.55 -23.92
CA SER A 23 -8.17 34.04 -22.85
C SER A 23 -9.63 34.12 -23.31
N SER A 24 -10.56 33.46 -22.58
CA SER A 24 -11.99 33.75 -22.67
C SER A 24 -12.53 34.23 -21.34
N LEU A 25 -12.94 35.50 -21.32
CA LEU A 25 -13.72 36.16 -20.30
C LEU A 25 -15.09 35.51 -20.16
N PHE A 26 -15.49 35.12 -18.96
CA PHE A 26 -16.88 34.85 -18.65
C PHE A 26 -17.34 35.69 -17.45
N SER A 27 -18.41 36.41 -17.79
CA SER A 27 -19.20 37.37 -17.07
C SER A 27 -19.74 36.89 -15.73
N SER A 28 -19.67 37.77 -14.74
CA SER A 28 -20.31 37.71 -13.46
C SER A 28 -21.86 37.76 -13.60
N SER A 29 -22.55 36.78 -13.02
CA SER A 29 -24.01 36.86 -12.76
C SER A 29 -24.25 36.75 -11.25
N SER A 30 -24.59 37.91 -10.67
CA SER A 30 -25.06 38.08 -9.30
C SER A 30 -26.45 37.45 -9.15
N ARG A 31 -26.61 36.44 -8.32
CA ARG A 31 -27.93 36.01 -7.81
C ARG A 31 -28.04 36.33 -6.32
N GLN A 32 -28.96 37.23 -6.04
CA GLN A 32 -29.44 37.62 -4.72
C GLN A 32 -30.01 36.38 -3.99
N PHE A 33 -29.47 36.08 -2.81
CA PHE A 33 -30.09 35.13 -1.88
C PHE A 33 -30.96 35.88 -0.89
N HIS A 34 -32.26 35.60 -0.95
CA HIS A 34 -33.27 36.01 0.02
C HIS A 34 -32.98 35.39 1.38
N GLY A 35 -33.07 36.21 2.42
CA GLY A 35 -32.82 35.82 3.79
C GLY A 35 -33.83 34.77 4.27
N PHE A 36 -33.30 33.71 4.84
CA PHE A 36 -34.06 32.75 5.65
C PHE A 36 -33.84 33.09 7.12
N LEU A 37 -34.89 33.51 7.81
CA LEU A 37 -34.97 33.75 9.25
C LEU A 37 -34.77 32.42 9.99
N LEU A 38 -33.72 32.34 10.82
CA LEU A 38 -33.49 31.24 11.74
C LEU A 38 -34.44 31.35 12.94
N PRO A 39 -35.10 30.27 13.38
CA PRO A 39 -35.90 30.26 14.59
C PRO A 39 -35.01 30.30 15.84
N ARG A 40 -35.39 31.18 16.77
CA ARG A 40 -34.80 31.44 18.09
C ARG A 40 -34.78 30.17 18.95
N ALA A 41 -33.59 29.68 19.30
CA ALA A 41 -33.39 28.53 20.19
C ALA A 41 -33.90 28.85 21.61
N LYS A 42 -34.84 28.02 22.11
CA LYS A 42 -35.28 28.00 23.51
C LYS A 42 -34.14 27.41 24.39
N ARG A 43 -33.76 28.18 25.42
CA ARG A 43 -32.91 27.69 26.52
C ARG A 43 -33.65 26.64 27.34
N GLY A 44 -32.95 25.57 27.72
CA GLY A 44 -33.31 24.74 28.85
C GLY A 44 -33.31 23.25 28.56
N GLY A 45 -32.22 22.59 28.88
CA GLY A 45 -32.13 21.14 28.92
C GLY A 45 -30.71 20.70 29.23
N ASN A 46 -30.36 20.51 30.52
CA ASN A 46 -29.10 19.90 30.94
C ASN A 46 -29.06 18.44 30.47
N CYS A 47 -28.59 18.22 29.26
CA CYS A 47 -28.26 16.89 28.79
C CYS A 47 -26.86 16.51 29.36
N ARG A 48 -26.87 15.75 30.46
CA ARG A 48 -25.66 15.07 30.93
C ARG A 48 -25.29 14.02 29.91
N ILE A 49 -24.39 14.38 28.99
CA ILE A 49 -23.72 13.40 28.14
C ILE A 49 -22.84 12.55 29.07
N ARG A 50 -23.28 11.33 29.35
CA ARG A 50 -22.40 10.31 29.91
C ARG A 50 -21.30 10.07 28.90
N SER A 51 -20.13 10.63 29.17
CA SER A 51 -18.91 10.39 28.44
C SER A 51 -18.58 8.89 28.51
N ASN A 52 -18.85 8.17 27.43
CA ASN A 52 -18.44 6.77 27.31
C ASN A 52 -16.94 6.77 27.02
N ASN A 53 -16.13 6.56 28.07
CA ASN A 53 -14.66 6.57 28.00
C ASN A 53 -14.06 5.56 27.01
N ASN A 54 -14.86 4.70 26.38
CA ASN A 54 -14.40 3.73 25.39
C ASN A 54 -14.18 4.29 23.98
N ILE A 55 -14.67 5.50 23.66
CA ILE A 55 -14.50 6.10 22.33
C ILE A 55 -13.17 6.84 22.20
N ARG A 56 -12.58 7.29 23.30
CA ARG A 56 -11.29 8.00 23.29
C ARG A 56 -10.08 7.15 22.96
N ILE A 57 -10.12 5.84 23.19
CA ILE A 57 -8.98 4.94 22.95
C ILE A 57 -8.77 4.68 21.44
N TYR A 58 -9.84 4.70 20.63
CA TYR A 58 -9.73 4.48 19.19
C TYR A 58 -9.34 5.73 18.38
N ALA A 59 -9.57 6.93 18.90
CA ALA A 59 -9.21 8.16 18.21
C ALA A 59 -7.73 8.56 18.41
N ALA A 60 -7.11 8.11 19.50
CA ALA A 60 -5.68 8.43 19.80
C ALA A 60 -4.70 7.53 19.03
N ASP A 61 -5.14 6.39 18.48
CA ASP A 61 -4.29 5.46 17.73
C ASP A 61 -4.18 5.82 16.23
N ILE A 62 -4.98 6.77 15.73
CA ILE A 62 -5.06 7.06 14.29
C ILE A 62 -3.96 8.02 13.83
N ASP A 63 -3.41 8.86 14.71
CA ASP A 63 -2.54 9.96 14.31
C ASP A 63 -1.07 9.59 14.06
N ASN A 64 -0.64 8.35 14.34
CA ASN A 64 0.78 7.95 14.21
C ASN A 64 1.06 6.93 13.10
N TYR A 65 0.05 6.52 12.34
CA TYR A 65 0.24 5.56 11.25
C TYR A 65 0.58 6.24 9.94
N VAL A 66 1.66 5.80 9.33
CA VAL A 66 2.02 6.14 7.96
C VAL A 66 1.35 5.14 7.03
N LYS A 67 0.71 5.63 5.97
CA LYS A 67 0.02 4.81 4.97
C LYS A 67 0.77 4.80 3.65
N ASN A 68 0.98 3.61 3.10
CA ASN A 68 1.49 3.42 1.75
C ASN A 68 0.54 2.51 0.96
N VAL A 69 0.39 2.81 -0.33
CA VAL A 69 -0.41 2.02 -1.28
C VAL A 69 0.40 1.84 -2.55
N ALA A 70 0.41 0.62 -3.06
CA ALA A 70 0.97 0.30 -4.37
C ALA A 70 0.09 -0.71 -5.09
N SER A 71 0.16 -0.74 -6.42
CA SER A 71 -0.61 -1.68 -7.23
C SER A 71 0.20 -2.18 -8.42
N VAL A 72 -0.14 -3.39 -8.88
CA VAL A 72 0.40 -4.01 -10.09
C VAL A 72 -0.72 -4.70 -10.86
N GLU A 73 -0.60 -4.74 -12.17
CA GLU A 73 -1.43 -5.57 -13.02
C GLU A 73 -0.58 -6.72 -13.57
N THR A 74 -1.09 -7.94 -13.43
CA THR A 74 -0.43 -9.16 -13.90
C THR A 74 -1.31 -9.89 -14.91
N GLN A 75 -0.68 -10.62 -15.84
CA GLN A 75 -1.38 -11.50 -16.80
C GLN A 75 -1.66 -12.89 -16.21
N VAL A 76 -1.59 -13.03 -14.89
CA VAL A 76 -1.85 -14.29 -14.18
C VAL A 76 -3.29 -14.29 -13.67
N PRO A 77 -4.03 -15.41 -13.82
CA PRO A 77 -5.40 -15.53 -13.33
C PRO A 77 -5.53 -15.24 -11.83
N LEU A 78 -6.62 -14.58 -11.46
CA LEU A 78 -6.93 -14.16 -10.09
C LEU A 78 -6.81 -15.32 -9.09
N LYS A 79 -7.28 -16.50 -9.45
CA LYS A 79 -7.21 -17.69 -8.59
C LYS A 79 -5.77 -18.04 -8.18
N ILE A 80 -4.82 -17.95 -9.12
CA ILE A 80 -3.41 -18.24 -8.83
C ILE A 80 -2.83 -17.17 -7.94
N CYS A 81 -3.08 -15.88 -8.25
CA CYS A 81 -2.62 -14.75 -7.43
C CYS A 81 -3.14 -14.86 -6.00
N TRP A 82 -4.43 -15.16 -5.84
CA TRP A 82 -5.06 -15.37 -4.54
C TRP A 82 -4.40 -16.51 -3.74
N GLN A 83 -4.21 -17.68 -4.34
CA GLN A 83 -3.59 -18.83 -3.69
C GLN A 83 -2.16 -18.56 -3.23
N LEU A 84 -1.39 -17.81 -4.03
CA LEU A 84 -0.02 -17.43 -3.66
C LEU A 84 0.02 -16.51 -2.45
N TRP A 85 -0.92 -15.56 -2.34
CA TRP A 85 -1.02 -14.66 -1.21
C TRP A 85 -1.60 -15.29 0.05
N GLN A 86 -2.43 -16.30 -0.08
CA GLN A 86 -2.95 -17.05 1.07
C GLN A 86 -1.85 -17.78 1.84
N ASP A 87 -0.84 -18.31 1.15
CA ASP A 87 0.30 -18.95 1.80
C ASP A 87 1.35 -17.90 2.20
N ARG A 88 1.21 -17.38 3.42
CA ARG A 88 2.09 -16.34 3.99
C ARG A 88 3.55 -16.75 4.01
N THR A 89 3.86 -18.04 4.10
CA THR A 89 5.25 -18.53 4.15
C THR A 89 5.99 -18.32 2.83
N ARG A 90 5.27 -18.05 1.73
CA ARG A 90 5.84 -17.76 0.42
C ARG A 90 6.24 -16.31 0.22
N ILE A 91 5.79 -15.40 1.07
CA ILE A 91 6.03 -13.95 0.94
C ILE A 91 7.50 -13.58 0.77
N PRO A 92 8.48 -14.21 1.44
CA PRO A 92 9.89 -13.95 1.20
C PRO A 92 10.36 -14.13 -0.25
N ASN A 93 9.63 -14.88 -1.08
CA ASN A 93 10.01 -15.06 -2.49
C ASN A 93 9.88 -13.79 -3.34
N TRP A 94 9.06 -12.83 -2.92
CA TRP A 94 8.88 -11.56 -3.63
C TRP A 94 9.08 -10.33 -2.76
N MET A 95 9.10 -10.49 -1.43
CA MET A 95 9.44 -9.44 -0.45
C MET A 95 10.76 -9.80 0.25
N PRO A 96 11.92 -9.54 -0.37
CA PRO A 96 13.22 -10.02 0.13
C PRO A 96 13.65 -9.39 1.45
N TRP A 97 13.01 -8.28 1.86
CA TRP A 97 13.20 -7.64 3.17
C TRP A 97 12.43 -8.35 4.31
N ILE A 98 11.50 -9.24 3.97
CA ILE A 98 10.91 -10.20 4.91
C ILE A 98 11.77 -11.46 4.91
N ALA A 99 12.55 -11.63 5.96
CA ALA A 99 13.46 -12.78 6.09
C ALA A 99 12.68 -14.08 6.33
N LYS A 100 11.56 -14.01 7.09
CA LYS A 100 10.79 -15.20 7.45
C LYS A 100 9.35 -14.86 7.81
N VAL A 101 8.43 -15.77 7.46
CA VAL A 101 7.06 -15.80 7.96
C VAL A 101 6.74 -17.22 8.41
N GLU A 102 6.25 -17.38 9.65
CA GLU A 102 5.89 -18.65 10.25
C GLU A 102 4.47 -18.57 10.81
N TYR A 103 3.69 -19.61 10.61
CA TYR A 103 2.40 -19.74 11.29
C TYR A 103 2.61 -20.08 12.76
N ASP A 104 1.75 -19.55 13.64
CA ASP A 104 1.69 -19.98 15.02
C ASP A 104 1.18 -21.43 15.10
N ASP A 105 1.81 -22.25 15.94
CA ASP A 105 1.47 -23.67 16.05
C ASP A 105 0.09 -23.91 16.70
N LYS A 106 -0.36 -22.96 17.53
CA LYS A 106 -1.61 -23.05 18.28
C LYS A 106 -2.77 -22.34 17.60
N ASP A 107 -2.48 -21.29 16.86
CA ASP A 107 -3.47 -20.44 16.18
C ASP A 107 -3.03 -20.13 14.75
N ARG A 108 -3.52 -20.91 13.79
CA ARG A 108 -3.20 -20.76 12.37
C ARG A 108 -3.69 -19.45 11.74
N THR A 109 -4.48 -18.68 12.46
CA THR A 109 -4.85 -17.31 12.04
C THR A 109 -3.76 -16.29 12.36
N LYS A 110 -2.71 -16.71 13.10
CA LYS A 110 -1.59 -15.88 13.49
C LYS A 110 -0.33 -16.29 12.76
N THR A 111 0.45 -15.27 12.40
CA THR A 111 1.74 -15.44 11.73
C THR A 111 2.79 -14.56 12.41
N LYS A 112 3.99 -15.10 12.60
CA LYS A 112 5.17 -14.36 13.07
C LYS A 112 6.00 -13.94 11.87
N TRP A 113 6.30 -12.67 11.81
CA TRP A 113 7.06 -12.04 10.74
C TRP A 113 8.39 -11.54 11.25
N ILE A 114 9.43 -11.73 10.46
CA ILE A 114 10.77 -11.21 10.72
C ILE A 114 11.19 -10.41 9.49
N LEU A 115 11.39 -9.11 9.69
CA LEU A 115 11.91 -8.17 8.72
C LEU A 115 13.39 -7.94 9.00
N GLU A 116 14.22 -8.07 7.97
CA GLU A 116 15.64 -7.73 8.02
C GLU A 116 15.99 -6.88 6.81
N THR A 117 16.63 -5.75 7.06
CA THR A 117 17.01 -4.81 5.99
C THR A 117 18.26 -4.06 6.38
N GLU A 118 19.01 -3.59 5.39
CA GLU A 118 20.11 -2.67 5.58
C GLU A 118 19.73 -1.33 4.96
N GLN A 119 19.49 -0.35 5.83
CA GLN A 119 19.08 0.98 5.42
C GLN A 119 19.84 2.02 6.25
N PHE A 120 20.15 3.14 5.62
CA PHE A 120 20.86 4.25 6.29
C PHE A 120 22.20 3.81 6.91
N GLY A 121 22.89 2.82 6.30
CA GLY A 121 24.15 2.26 6.79
C GLY A 121 24.03 1.40 8.05
N GLN A 122 22.83 0.99 8.41
CA GLN A 122 22.54 0.16 9.58
C GLN A 122 21.77 -1.10 9.19
N LYS A 123 22.11 -2.22 9.84
CA LYS A 123 21.28 -3.43 9.80
C LYS A 123 20.11 -3.26 10.77
N LEU A 124 18.92 -3.33 10.25
CA LEU A 124 17.68 -3.19 11.01
C LEU A 124 16.94 -4.52 11.00
N GLN A 125 16.51 -4.96 12.17
CA GLN A 125 15.65 -6.13 12.32
C GLN A 125 14.40 -5.75 13.12
N PHE A 126 13.25 -6.09 12.61
CA PHE A 126 11.97 -5.91 13.27
C PHE A 126 11.20 -7.23 13.24
N SER A 127 10.38 -7.45 14.26
CA SER A 127 9.49 -8.59 14.26
C SER A 127 8.11 -8.18 14.77
N TRP A 128 7.09 -8.88 14.33
CA TRP A 128 5.73 -8.73 14.83
C TRP A 128 4.95 -10.03 14.67
N THR A 129 3.91 -10.17 15.47
CA THR A 129 2.88 -11.18 15.28
C THR A 129 1.67 -10.51 14.63
N ALA A 130 1.27 -11.00 13.49
CA ALA A 130 0.07 -10.54 12.78
C ALA A 130 -1.05 -11.56 12.92
N LYS A 131 -2.27 -11.06 13.12
CA LYS A 131 -3.49 -11.84 13.03
C LYS A 131 -4.17 -11.57 11.69
N ASP A 132 -4.45 -12.63 10.94
CA ASP A 132 -5.25 -12.55 9.74
C ASP A 132 -6.71 -12.24 10.12
N LEU A 133 -7.29 -11.27 9.42
CA LEU A 133 -8.72 -10.95 9.49
C LEU A 133 -9.47 -11.87 8.54
N GLU A 134 -10.80 -11.99 8.75
CA GLU A 134 -11.64 -12.81 7.89
C GLU A 134 -11.46 -12.41 6.42
N PRO A 135 -10.99 -13.33 5.55
CA PRO A 135 -10.76 -13.02 4.15
C PRO A 135 -12.08 -12.92 3.39
N VAL A 136 -12.13 -12.07 2.39
CA VAL A 136 -13.17 -12.09 1.35
C VAL A 136 -12.57 -12.83 0.17
N GLU A 137 -13.10 -14.03 -0.10
CA GLU A 137 -12.52 -14.96 -1.07
C GLU A 137 -12.39 -14.30 -2.47
N TYR A 138 -11.20 -14.42 -3.06
CA TYR A 138 -10.83 -13.81 -4.35
C TYR A 138 -10.89 -12.28 -4.42
N GLU A 139 -11.18 -11.60 -3.31
CA GLU A 139 -11.31 -10.15 -3.27
C GLU A 139 -10.30 -9.49 -2.34
N ARG A 140 -10.19 -9.96 -1.08
CA ARG A 140 -9.37 -9.26 -0.08
C ARG A 140 -8.81 -10.21 0.97
N ILE A 141 -7.53 -10.02 1.24
CA ILE A 141 -6.81 -10.56 2.39
C ILE A 141 -6.38 -9.38 3.26
N ALA A 142 -6.61 -9.44 4.58
CA ALA A 142 -6.24 -8.37 5.48
C ALA A 142 -5.66 -8.91 6.77
N TRP A 143 -4.84 -8.10 7.45
CA TRP A 143 -4.21 -8.45 8.72
C TRP A 143 -4.04 -7.23 9.63
N LYS A 144 -3.80 -7.49 10.91
CA LYS A 144 -3.42 -6.51 11.92
C LYS A 144 -2.38 -7.11 12.85
N SER A 145 -1.33 -6.36 13.19
CA SER A 145 -0.38 -6.79 14.20
C SER A 145 -1.00 -6.80 15.59
N GLU A 146 -0.69 -7.81 16.38
CA GLU A 146 -1.08 -7.93 17.79
C GLU A 146 0.06 -7.52 18.72
N ASP A 147 1.30 -7.77 18.31
CA ASP A 147 2.49 -7.34 19.06
C ASP A 147 3.64 -6.93 18.10
N GLY A 148 4.73 -6.40 18.67
CA GLY A 148 5.92 -5.99 17.95
C GLY A 148 5.71 -4.73 17.12
N LEU A 149 6.19 -4.73 15.87
CA LEU A 149 6.01 -3.60 14.96
C LEU A 149 4.52 -3.41 14.64
N ARG A 150 3.97 -2.29 15.10
CA ARG A 150 2.56 -1.96 14.87
C ARG A 150 2.32 -1.71 13.39
N ASN A 151 1.49 -2.55 12.79
CA ASN A 151 1.08 -2.42 11.40
C ASN A 151 -0.28 -3.07 11.16
N ARG A 152 -0.91 -2.67 10.08
CA ARG A 152 -2.10 -3.31 9.52
C ARG A 152 -2.07 -3.13 8.01
N GLY A 153 -2.73 -4.01 7.29
CA GLY A 153 -2.77 -3.90 5.85
C GLY A 153 -3.78 -4.79 5.20
N SER A 154 -3.88 -4.62 3.90
CA SER A 154 -4.68 -5.48 3.04
C SER A 154 -4.08 -5.60 1.66
N VAL A 155 -4.38 -6.74 1.03
CA VAL A 155 -4.16 -6.95 -0.40
C VAL A 155 -5.51 -7.21 -1.02
N THR A 156 -5.88 -6.42 -2.01
CA THR A 156 -7.10 -6.56 -2.79
C THR A 156 -6.79 -7.08 -4.17
N PHE A 157 -7.69 -7.90 -4.69
CA PHE A 157 -7.58 -8.55 -5.99
C PHE A 157 -8.79 -8.18 -6.82
N LYS A 158 -8.56 -7.85 -8.09
CA LYS A 158 -9.64 -7.54 -9.03
C LYS A 158 -9.29 -8.12 -10.38
N GLU A 159 -10.20 -8.89 -10.97
CA GLU A 159 -10.08 -9.32 -12.35
C GLU A 159 -10.24 -8.13 -13.30
N VAL A 160 -9.31 -7.99 -14.25
CA VAL A 160 -9.25 -6.91 -15.23
C VAL A 160 -9.16 -7.51 -16.62
N GLY A 161 -10.30 -7.85 -17.21
CA GLY A 161 -10.40 -8.42 -18.56
C GLY A 161 -9.45 -9.59 -18.85
N ASN A 162 -9.79 -10.47 -19.75
CA ASN A 162 -8.92 -11.51 -20.33
C ASN A 162 -7.97 -12.25 -19.34
N ASN A 163 -8.46 -12.69 -18.18
CA ASN A 163 -7.66 -13.39 -17.14
C ASN A 163 -6.52 -12.57 -16.50
N ASN A 164 -6.52 -11.26 -16.64
CA ASN A 164 -5.56 -10.41 -15.94
C ASN A 164 -6.07 -10.06 -14.52
N THR A 165 -5.14 -9.88 -13.61
CA THR A 165 -5.45 -9.52 -12.22
C THR A 165 -4.78 -8.21 -11.85
N LYS A 166 -5.55 -7.26 -11.35
CA LYS A 166 -5.03 -6.10 -10.63
C LYS A 166 -4.92 -6.45 -9.16
N ILE A 167 -3.75 -6.21 -8.59
CA ILE A 167 -3.44 -6.41 -7.18
C ILE A 167 -3.07 -5.06 -6.60
N GLU A 168 -3.71 -4.69 -5.49
CA GLU A 168 -3.39 -3.48 -4.75
C GLU A 168 -3.08 -3.85 -3.30
N MET A 169 -1.92 -3.43 -2.83
CA MET A 169 -1.49 -3.60 -1.45
C MET A 169 -1.52 -2.27 -0.74
N MET A 170 -2.20 -2.23 0.40
CA MET A 170 -2.20 -1.12 1.34
C MET A 170 -1.58 -1.58 2.65
N ILE A 171 -0.65 -0.79 3.17
CA ILE A 171 -0.07 -1.00 4.49
C ILE A 171 -0.08 0.31 5.28
N GLU A 172 -0.45 0.20 6.53
CA GLU A 172 -0.35 1.25 7.53
C GLU A 172 0.53 0.75 8.68
N TYR A 173 1.50 1.56 9.09
CA TYR A 173 2.47 1.18 10.13
C TYR A 173 2.86 2.39 10.98
N GLU A 174 3.22 2.11 12.23
CA GLU A 174 3.84 3.11 13.12
C GLU A 174 5.35 3.14 12.83
N VAL A 175 5.90 4.35 12.62
CA VAL A 175 7.34 4.49 12.42
C VAL A 175 8.09 4.13 13.71
N PRO A 176 8.95 3.10 13.69
CA PRO A 176 9.72 2.72 14.86
C PRO A 176 10.52 3.87 15.44
N ALA A 177 10.66 3.92 16.76
CA ALA A 177 11.34 5.02 17.46
C ALA A 177 12.77 5.25 16.94
N VAL A 178 13.49 4.19 16.58
CA VAL A 178 14.84 4.24 16.01
C VAL A 178 14.90 4.94 14.66
N LEU A 179 13.80 4.99 13.91
CA LEU A 179 13.70 5.63 12.60
C LEU A 179 13.06 7.03 12.66
N LYS A 180 12.57 7.49 13.82
CA LYS A 180 11.97 8.83 13.96
C LYS A 180 12.85 9.98 13.47
N PRO A 181 14.19 9.98 13.68
CA PRO A 181 15.04 11.06 13.17
C PRO A 181 15.04 11.20 11.64
N VAL A 182 14.70 10.12 10.91
CA VAL A 182 14.62 10.10 9.45
C VAL A 182 13.18 9.84 8.96
N GLY A 183 12.19 10.08 9.81
CA GLY A 183 10.79 9.70 9.60
C GLY A 183 10.18 10.20 8.28
N GLU A 184 10.54 11.40 7.82
CA GLU A 184 10.08 11.94 6.53
C GLU A 184 10.55 11.13 5.32
N LEU A 185 11.67 10.42 5.44
CA LEU A 185 12.23 9.57 4.39
C LEU A 185 11.64 8.14 4.41
N VAL A 186 11.06 7.72 5.54
CA VAL A 186 10.57 6.34 5.72
C VAL A 186 9.39 6.05 4.79
N SER A 187 8.42 6.95 4.70
CA SER A 187 7.23 6.71 3.89
C SER A 187 7.52 6.59 2.39
N PRO A 188 8.27 7.49 1.74
CA PRO A 188 8.65 7.33 0.34
C PRO A 188 9.48 6.06 0.10
N LEU A 189 10.38 5.71 1.03
CA LEU A 189 11.19 4.50 0.95
C LEU A 189 10.31 3.24 0.98
N VAL A 190 9.41 3.13 1.95
CA VAL A 190 8.50 1.99 2.07
C VAL A 190 7.58 1.89 0.86
N GLY A 191 7.03 3.01 0.37
CA GLY A 191 6.22 3.04 -0.84
C GLY A 191 6.97 2.49 -2.06
N SER A 192 8.23 2.89 -2.24
CA SER A 192 9.10 2.39 -3.32
C SER A 192 9.39 0.89 -3.18
N ILE A 193 9.64 0.41 -1.95
CA ILE A 193 9.90 -1.00 -1.66
C ILE A 193 8.66 -1.84 -2.02
N ILE A 194 7.48 -1.46 -1.55
CA ILE A 194 6.22 -2.19 -1.82
C ILE A 194 5.92 -2.23 -3.32
N GLY A 195 6.15 -1.14 -4.05
CA GLY A 195 5.98 -1.12 -5.50
C GLY A 195 6.85 -2.17 -6.19
N LYS A 196 8.15 -2.21 -5.86
CA LYS A 196 9.09 -3.21 -6.39
C LYS A 196 8.74 -4.63 -5.96
N ASP A 197 8.19 -4.81 -4.77
CA ASP A 197 7.77 -6.13 -4.29
C ASP A 197 6.58 -6.66 -5.09
N LEU A 198 5.64 -5.79 -5.46
CA LEU A 198 4.54 -6.18 -6.33
C LEU A 198 5.00 -6.51 -7.76
N GLU A 199 6.01 -5.80 -8.29
CA GLU A 199 6.65 -6.18 -9.56
C GLU A 199 7.31 -7.56 -9.48
N ARG A 200 8.03 -7.86 -8.38
CA ARG A 200 8.61 -9.20 -8.13
C ARG A 200 7.53 -10.27 -7.96
N PHE A 201 6.40 -9.90 -7.33
CA PHE A 201 5.25 -10.81 -7.24
C PHE A 201 4.72 -11.18 -8.62
N ASP A 202 4.56 -10.21 -9.54
CA ASP A 202 4.15 -10.50 -10.92
C ASP A 202 5.09 -11.50 -11.60
N GLU A 203 6.41 -11.28 -11.51
CA GLU A 203 7.39 -12.21 -12.05
C GLU A 203 7.30 -13.60 -11.42
N PHE A 204 7.13 -13.67 -10.09
CA PHE A 204 7.01 -14.92 -9.36
C PHE A 204 5.73 -15.67 -9.74
N ALA A 205 4.59 -14.98 -9.80
CA ALA A 205 3.31 -15.54 -10.15
C ALA A 205 3.31 -16.14 -11.58
N ARG A 206 3.90 -15.42 -12.55
CA ARG A 206 4.08 -15.92 -13.93
C ARG A 206 4.96 -17.19 -14.00
N LYS A 207 6.00 -17.27 -13.17
CA LYS A 207 6.83 -18.49 -13.08
C LYS A 207 6.03 -19.67 -12.58
N VAL A 208 5.22 -19.45 -11.52
CA VAL A 208 4.36 -20.49 -10.95
C VAL A 208 3.30 -20.94 -11.96
N GLU A 209 2.61 -20.01 -12.62
CA GLU A 209 1.63 -20.33 -13.66
C GLU A 209 2.22 -21.21 -14.76
N LYS A 210 3.38 -20.81 -15.32
CA LYS A 210 4.08 -21.60 -16.34
C LYS A 210 4.44 -23.02 -15.87
N GLN A 211 4.71 -23.21 -14.58
CA GLN A 211 4.98 -24.54 -14.02
C GLN A 211 3.70 -25.38 -13.89
N LEU A 212 2.57 -24.75 -13.57
CA LEU A 212 1.28 -25.41 -13.48
C LEU A 212 0.76 -25.87 -14.86
N LEU A 213 1.03 -25.09 -15.91
CA LEU A 213 0.63 -25.43 -17.29
C LEU A 213 1.48 -26.54 -17.93
N LYS A 214 2.61 -26.91 -17.32
CA LYS A 214 3.50 -27.99 -17.81
C LYS A 214 3.18 -29.36 -17.19
N LYS A 215 2.31 -29.40 -16.19
CA LYS A 215 1.85 -30.64 -15.52
C LYS A 215 0.54 -31.14 -16.15
#